data_889a250e635f703410296eab78ccb667
#
_entry.id   889a250e635f703410296eab78ccb667
#
_cell.length_a   1.000
_cell.length_b   1.000
_cell.length_c   1.000
_cell.angle_alpha   90.00
_cell.angle_beta   90.00
_cell.angle_gamma   90.00
#
_symmetry.space_group_name_H-M   'P 1'
#
loop_
_entity.id
_entity.type
_entity.pdbx_description
1 polymer ?
#
loop_
_entity_poly.entity_id
_entity_poly.type
_entity_poly.pdbx_seq_one_letter_code
_entity_poly.pdbx_strand_id
1 'polypeptide(L)'
;GEEVLLAQIQDRLAASSFLQLVAEGEGADAQVLVQAQAISLLFPDGRLMMQPLAPQRPNTETEILSRLEAVARFQNTLRIENPTSILVGALQISVERQLAPGAASGEPLTPRQGGQWALKEHEPYLVRFTNRGATPIYVTLLVMSADWQIARLYPELDNDFPPLAPGQSHLLPFDDGNLMTELPYVANEATDFFKFFVTSQPTDFSVLTQAARRAVAPANLDSQSALQRLLWQAGALPSRTVPMPSRRQPADDWTTV
;
A
#
# COMPACT_ATOMS: atom_id res chain seq x y z
N GLY A 1 7.33 35.43 -1.80
CA GLY A 1 6.41 34.63 -1.04
C GLY A 1 5.93 33.40 -1.75
N GLU A 2 4.67 33.34 -2.09
CA GLU A 2 3.99 32.16 -2.65
C GLU A 2 4.57 31.69 -3.98
N GLU A 3 4.82 32.61 -4.90
CA GLU A 3 5.39 32.31 -6.23
C GLU A 3 6.77 31.65 -6.15
N VAL A 4 7.63 32.10 -5.22
CA VAL A 4 8.96 31.51 -5.03
C VAL A 4 8.86 30.09 -4.50
N LEU A 5 7.96 29.85 -3.53
CA LEU A 5 7.74 28.53 -2.97
C LEU A 5 7.14 27.58 -4.03
N LEU A 6 6.19 28.08 -4.82
CA LEU A 6 5.60 27.31 -5.91
C LEU A 6 6.66 26.90 -6.94
N ALA A 7 7.52 27.81 -7.35
CA ALA A 7 8.62 27.51 -8.27
C ALA A 7 9.58 26.46 -7.67
N GLN A 8 9.93 26.57 -6.40
CA GLN A 8 10.77 25.58 -5.74
C GLN A 8 10.12 24.20 -5.68
N ILE A 9 8.81 24.13 -5.41
CA ILE A 9 8.06 22.88 -5.43
C ILE A 9 8.06 22.30 -6.85
N GLN A 10 7.80 23.10 -7.88
CA GLN A 10 7.79 22.67 -9.29
C GLN A 10 9.15 22.13 -9.74
N ASP A 11 10.24 22.83 -9.42
CA ASP A 11 11.61 22.37 -9.73
C ASP A 11 11.92 21.01 -9.07
N ARG A 12 11.51 20.84 -7.82
CA ARG A 12 11.69 19.58 -7.09
C ARG A 12 10.82 18.46 -7.65
N LEU A 13 9.57 18.76 -8.02
CA LEU A 13 8.67 17.79 -8.67
C LEU A 13 9.24 17.32 -10.00
N ALA A 14 9.79 18.24 -10.81
CA ALA A 14 10.42 17.91 -12.09
C ALA A 14 11.67 17.02 -11.94
N ALA A 15 12.35 17.08 -10.79
CA ALA A 15 13.51 16.25 -10.47
C ALA A 15 13.13 14.88 -9.85
N SER A 16 11.88 14.67 -9.44
CA SER A 16 11.44 13.42 -8.84
C SER A 16 11.25 12.33 -9.90
N SER A 17 11.74 11.13 -9.64
CA SER A 17 11.46 9.95 -10.48
C SER A 17 10.08 9.33 -10.23
N PHE A 18 9.38 9.75 -9.17
CA PHE A 18 8.07 9.22 -8.76
C PHE A 18 6.89 10.06 -9.22
N LEU A 19 7.14 11.34 -9.50
CA LEU A 19 6.10 12.33 -9.69
C LEU A 19 6.22 12.93 -11.11
N GLN A 20 5.08 13.20 -11.71
CA GLN A 20 5.00 13.88 -12.98
C GLN A 20 4.10 15.10 -12.83
N LEU A 21 4.64 16.27 -13.13
CA LEU A 21 3.84 17.48 -13.24
C LEU A 21 2.98 17.40 -14.51
N VAL A 22 1.69 17.65 -14.38
CA VAL A 22 0.74 17.70 -15.50
C VAL A 22 0.22 19.10 -15.69
N ALA A 23 -0.20 19.44 -16.93
CA ALA A 23 -0.77 20.74 -17.22
C ALA A 23 -2.14 20.93 -16.57
N GLU A 24 -2.54 22.17 -16.37
CA GLU A 24 -3.86 22.52 -15.87
C GLU A 24 -4.96 21.94 -16.80
N GLY A 25 -5.95 21.29 -16.21
CA GLY A 25 -7.01 20.60 -16.95
C GLY A 25 -6.70 19.16 -17.35
N GLU A 26 -5.46 18.68 -17.20
CA GLU A 26 -5.14 17.26 -17.30
C GLU A 26 -5.49 16.55 -15.99
N GLY A 27 -5.92 15.29 -16.09
CA GLY A 27 -6.26 14.50 -14.89
C GLY A 27 -5.03 14.26 -14.02
N ALA A 28 -5.00 14.80 -12.82
CA ALA A 28 -3.96 14.62 -11.81
C ALA A 28 -4.43 13.67 -10.72
N ASP A 29 -3.51 12.91 -10.10
CA ASP A 29 -3.82 12.08 -8.92
C ASP A 29 -3.86 12.92 -7.64
N ALA A 30 -3.18 14.07 -7.61
CA ALA A 30 -3.15 15.03 -6.51
C ALA A 30 -2.96 16.46 -7.03
N GLN A 31 -3.43 17.43 -6.25
CA GLN A 31 -3.23 18.85 -6.49
C GLN A 31 -2.50 19.49 -5.30
N VAL A 32 -1.58 20.38 -5.58
CA VAL A 32 -0.89 21.20 -4.57
C VAL A 32 -1.45 22.61 -4.63
N LEU A 33 -2.12 23.04 -3.57
CA LEU A 33 -2.63 24.39 -3.43
C LEU A 33 -1.76 25.17 -2.44
N VAL A 34 -1.05 26.18 -2.95
CA VAL A 34 -0.18 27.07 -2.15
C VAL A 34 -0.95 28.33 -1.82
N GLN A 35 -1.10 28.64 -0.55
CA GLN A 35 -1.74 29.86 -0.02
C GLN A 35 -0.85 30.51 1.02
N ALA A 36 -1.10 31.77 1.35
CA ALA A 36 -0.29 32.55 2.29
C ALA A 36 -0.05 31.88 3.66
N GLN A 37 -1.04 31.13 4.14
CA GLN A 37 -1.00 30.54 5.48
C GLN A 37 -0.93 29.01 5.49
N ALA A 38 -1.17 28.35 4.35
CA ALA A 38 -1.23 26.91 4.28
C ALA A 38 -0.89 26.38 2.88
N ILE A 39 -0.26 25.21 2.86
CA ILE A 39 -0.10 24.41 1.65
C ILE A 39 -0.93 23.16 1.83
N SER A 40 -1.87 22.96 0.94
CA SER A 40 -2.80 21.84 0.96
C SER A 40 -2.50 20.86 -0.16
N LEU A 41 -2.53 19.58 0.17
CA LEU A 41 -2.58 18.50 -0.81
C LEU A 41 -4.03 18.06 -0.94
N LEU A 42 -4.55 18.10 -2.17
CA LEU A 42 -5.95 17.86 -2.45
C LEU A 42 -6.10 16.67 -3.40
N PHE A 43 -7.18 15.91 -3.22
CA PHE A 43 -7.69 15.01 -4.25
C PHE A 43 -8.17 15.78 -5.48
N PRO A 44 -8.35 15.10 -6.63
CA PRO A 44 -8.91 15.74 -7.82
C PRO A 44 -10.29 16.39 -7.61
N ASP A 45 -11.05 15.90 -6.64
CA ASP A 45 -12.37 16.43 -6.25
C ASP A 45 -12.29 17.60 -5.25
N GLY A 46 -11.09 18.07 -4.90
CA GLY A 46 -10.85 19.21 -4.02
C GLY A 46 -10.87 18.88 -2.52
N ARG A 47 -11.13 17.63 -2.11
CA ARG A 47 -11.04 17.24 -0.70
C ARG A 47 -9.58 17.21 -0.24
N LEU A 48 -9.33 17.52 1.02
CA LEU A 48 -8.02 17.42 1.63
C LEU A 48 -7.55 15.95 1.68
N MET A 49 -6.33 15.70 1.21
CA MET A 49 -5.68 14.39 1.33
C MET A 49 -5.07 14.18 2.70
N MET A 50 -4.60 15.25 3.32
CA MET A 50 -3.93 15.23 4.62
C MET A 50 -3.93 16.63 5.23
N GLN A 51 -3.50 16.72 6.51
CA GLN A 51 -3.41 18.01 7.20
C GLN A 51 -2.51 19.00 6.44
N PRO A 52 -2.98 20.25 6.22
CA PRO A 52 -2.20 21.29 5.57
C PRO A 52 -0.89 21.60 6.28
N LEU A 53 0.11 22.00 5.51
CA LEU A 53 1.42 22.41 6.00
C LEU A 53 1.50 23.93 6.11
N ALA A 54 2.21 24.42 7.12
CA ALA A 54 2.53 25.85 7.21
C ALA A 54 3.68 26.19 6.23
N PRO A 55 3.54 27.21 5.36
CA PRO A 55 4.53 27.53 4.32
C PRO A 55 5.88 27.98 4.87
N GLN A 56 5.90 28.46 6.12
CA GLN A 56 7.10 29.06 6.76
C GLN A 56 7.94 28.03 7.54
N ARG A 57 7.57 26.76 7.55
CA ARG A 57 8.39 25.73 8.20
C ARG A 57 9.66 25.46 7.38
N PRO A 58 10.80 25.24 8.04
CA PRO A 58 11.99 24.76 7.37
C PRO A 58 11.70 23.45 6.61
N ASN A 59 12.20 23.31 5.39
CA ASN A 59 12.06 22.12 4.55
C ASN A 59 10.63 21.78 4.11
N THR A 60 9.73 22.76 4.04
CA THR A 60 8.33 22.55 3.62
C THR A 60 8.24 21.90 2.23
N GLU A 61 9.07 22.32 1.27
CA GLU A 61 9.12 21.71 -0.06
C GLU A 61 9.53 20.25 -0.03
N THR A 62 10.47 19.88 0.85
CA THR A 62 10.88 18.47 1.02
C THR A 62 9.77 17.64 1.65
N GLU A 63 9.04 18.19 2.59
CA GLU A 63 7.89 17.52 3.21
C GLU A 63 6.76 17.31 2.19
N ILE A 64 6.46 18.30 1.35
CA ILE A 64 5.46 18.19 0.27
C ILE A 64 5.85 17.06 -0.69
N LEU A 65 7.09 17.04 -1.17
CA LEU A 65 7.57 15.96 -2.04
C LEU A 65 7.40 14.60 -1.38
N SER A 66 7.86 14.48 -0.14
CA SER A 66 7.78 13.23 0.61
C SER A 66 6.35 12.72 0.72
N ARG A 67 5.39 13.61 0.94
CA ARG A 67 3.96 13.28 1.00
C ARG A 67 3.40 12.87 -0.36
N LEU A 68 3.73 13.60 -1.42
CA LEU A 68 3.31 13.25 -2.77
C LEU A 68 3.89 11.91 -3.24
N GLU A 69 5.16 11.64 -2.92
CA GLU A 69 5.78 10.34 -3.20
C GLU A 69 5.12 9.20 -2.43
N ALA A 70 4.70 9.44 -1.18
CA ALA A 70 3.94 8.46 -0.40
C ALA A 70 2.58 8.15 -1.07
N VAL A 71 1.85 9.20 -1.50
CA VAL A 71 0.60 9.05 -2.24
C VAL A 71 0.81 8.27 -3.55
N ALA A 72 1.82 8.64 -4.34
CA ALA A 72 2.10 7.97 -5.61
C ALA A 72 2.44 6.48 -5.41
N ARG A 73 3.26 6.16 -4.40
CA ARG A 73 3.60 4.78 -4.05
C ARG A 73 2.37 3.99 -3.61
N PHE A 74 1.53 4.60 -2.79
CA PHE A 74 0.28 4.01 -2.32
C PHE A 74 -0.63 3.67 -3.51
N GLN A 75 -0.86 4.61 -4.41
CA GLN A 75 -1.67 4.41 -5.60
C GLN A 75 -1.08 3.34 -6.53
N ASN A 76 0.23 3.35 -6.75
CA ASN A 76 0.91 2.34 -7.54
C ASN A 76 0.73 0.94 -6.93
N THR A 77 0.89 0.83 -5.60
CA THR A 77 0.73 -0.45 -4.90
C THR A 77 -0.70 -0.96 -5.01
N LEU A 78 -1.72 -0.09 -4.88
CA LEU A 78 -3.13 -0.47 -5.07
C LEU A 78 -3.39 -1.01 -6.48
N ARG A 79 -2.76 -0.44 -7.51
CA ARG A 79 -2.96 -0.83 -8.93
C ARG A 79 -2.22 -2.12 -9.32
N ILE A 80 -1.34 -2.66 -8.47
CA ILE A 80 -0.66 -3.93 -8.77
C ILE A 80 -1.68 -5.06 -8.74
N GLU A 81 -1.94 -5.67 -9.89
CA GLU A 81 -2.87 -6.78 -10.05
C GLU A 81 -2.35 -7.79 -11.08
N ASN A 82 -2.67 -9.06 -10.91
CA ASN A 82 -2.45 -10.10 -11.91
C ASN A 82 -3.67 -11.03 -11.99
N PRO A 83 -4.71 -10.62 -12.69
CA PRO A 83 -5.95 -11.39 -12.77
C PRO A 83 -5.83 -12.68 -13.61
N THR A 84 -4.70 -12.89 -14.31
CA THR A 84 -4.47 -14.06 -15.16
C THR A 84 -3.68 -15.17 -14.46
N SER A 85 -3.32 -14.99 -13.20
CA SER A 85 -2.61 -16.00 -12.40
C SER A 85 -3.46 -17.23 -12.15
N ILE A 86 -2.81 -18.41 -12.10
CA ILE A 86 -3.46 -19.64 -11.64
C ILE A 86 -3.76 -19.62 -10.14
N LEU A 87 -3.18 -18.71 -9.40
CA LEU A 87 -3.38 -18.53 -7.96
C LEU A 87 -4.62 -17.69 -7.62
N VAL A 88 -5.32 -17.16 -8.63
CA VAL A 88 -6.60 -16.44 -8.39
C VAL A 88 -7.57 -17.34 -7.66
N GLY A 89 -8.10 -16.88 -6.52
CA GLY A 89 -8.99 -17.64 -5.65
C GLY A 89 -8.31 -18.67 -4.74
N ALA A 90 -6.97 -18.79 -4.79
CA ALA A 90 -6.25 -19.70 -3.89
C ALA A 90 -6.26 -19.21 -2.43
N LEU A 91 -6.43 -17.91 -2.17
CA LEU A 91 -6.48 -17.36 -0.81
C LEU A 91 -7.91 -16.95 -0.45
N GLN A 92 -8.42 -17.47 0.65
CA GLN A 92 -9.66 -17.01 1.29
C GLN A 92 -9.31 -16.14 2.48
N ILE A 93 -9.96 -14.98 2.59
CA ILE A 93 -9.75 -14.02 3.67
C ILE A 93 -11.05 -13.89 4.45
N SER A 94 -10.93 -13.80 5.77
CA SER A 94 -12.02 -13.43 6.68
C SER A 94 -11.51 -12.45 7.73
N VAL A 95 -12.34 -11.48 8.08
CA VAL A 95 -12.11 -10.58 9.21
C VAL A 95 -13.08 -10.94 10.30
N GLU A 96 -12.58 -11.05 11.52
CA GLU A 96 -13.35 -11.47 12.71
C GLU A 96 -13.25 -10.35 13.75
N ARG A 97 -14.38 -9.98 14.38
CA ARG A 97 -14.36 -9.12 15.56
C ARG A 97 -13.81 -9.92 16.73
N GLN A 98 -12.77 -9.43 17.38
CA GLN A 98 -12.22 -10.08 18.55
C GLN A 98 -13.11 -9.81 19.76
N LEU A 99 -13.57 -10.86 20.43
CA LEU A 99 -14.54 -10.76 21.54
C LEU A 99 -13.87 -10.54 22.90
N ALA A 100 -12.61 -10.91 23.03
CA ALA A 100 -11.81 -10.69 24.24
C ALA A 100 -10.33 -10.51 23.85
N PRO A 101 -9.54 -9.71 24.59
CA PRO A 101 -8.10 -9.58 24.36
C PRO A 101 -7.42 -10.95 24.36
N GLY A 102 -6.53 -11.19 23.37
CA GLY A 102 -5.81 -12.47 23.22
C GLY A 102 -6.64 -13.67 22.74
N ALA A 103 -7.93 -13.47 22.41
CA ALA A 103 -8.75 -14.55 21.87
C ALA A 103 -8.23 -14.98 20.47
N ALA A 104 -7.99 -16.29 20.28
CA ALA A 104 -7.57 -16.88 19.02
C ALA A 104 -8.71 -17.08 18.01
N SER A 105 -9.91 -16.58 18.30
CA SER A 105 -11.08 -16.61 17.42
C SER A 105 -12.02 -15.45 17.76
N GLY A 106 -12.80 -15.04 16.79
CA GLY A 106 -13.74 -13.94 16.92
C GLY A 106 -15.07 -14.24 16.25
N GLU A 107 -15.94 -13.26 16.24
CA GLU A 107 -17.19 -13.27 15.48
C GLU A 107 -16.89 -12.87 14.04
N PRO A 108 -17.17 -13.74 13.04
CA PRO A 108 -16.94 -13.37 11.64
C PRO A 108 -17.73 -12.14 11.23
N LEU A 109 -17.05 -11.18 10.61
CA LEU A 109 -17.70 -10.01 10.05
C LEU A 109 -18.15 -10.30 8.61
N THR A 110 -19.38 -9.91 8.30
CA THR A 110 -19.88 -10.00 6.92
C THR A 110 -19.35 -8.81 6.10
N PRO A 111 -18.66 -9.08 4.98
CA PRO A 111 -18.21 -7.98 4.13
C PRO A 111 -19.41 -7.26 3.49
N ARG A 112 -19.31 -5.96 3.36
CA ARG A 112 -20.23 -5.12 2.58
C ARG A 112 -19.98 -5.32 1.08
N GLN A 113 -20.80 -4.69 0.27
CA GLN A 113 -20.58 -4.64 -1.18
C GLN A 113 -19.17 -4.10 -1.49
N GLY A 114 -18.44 -4.76 -2.38
CA GLY A 114 -17.06 -4.42 -2.70
C GLY A 114 -16.00 -5.03 -1.77
N GLY A 115 -16.37 -6.01 -0.92
CA GLY A 115 -15.42 -6.73 -0.05
C GLY A 115 -14.91 -5.90 1.15
N GLN A 116 -15.65 -4.87 1.54
CA GLN A 116 -15.28 -3.99 2.65
C GLN A 116 -15.88 -4.48 3.98
N TRP A 117 -15.09 -4.42 5.04
CA TRP A 117 -15.56 -4.63 6.42
C TRP A 117 -15.67 -3.29 7.13
N ALA A 118 -16.70 -3.12 7.95
CA ALA A 118 -16.86 -1.94 8.78
C ALA A 118 -16.53 -2.28 10.23
N LEU A 119 -15.60 -1.53 10.78
CA LEU A 119 -15.16 -1.61 12.18
C LEU A 119 -15.37 -0.26 12.84
N LYS A 120 -15.56 -0.24 14.14
CA LYS A 120 -15.58 0.99 14.93
C LYS A 120 -14.15 1.34 15.33
N GLU A 121 -13.91 2.61 15.59
CA GLU A 121 -12.64 3.06 16.15
C GLU A 121 -12.31 2.29 17.44
N HIS A 122 -11.05 1.89 17.58
CA HIS A 122 -10.54 1.06 18.68
C HIS A 122 -11.21 -0.32 18.81
N GLU A 123 -11.93 -0.78 17.79
CA GLU A 123 -12.50 -2.13 17.79
C GLU A 123 -11.40 -3.13 17.44
N PRO A 124 -11.10 -4.10 18.35
CA PRO A 124 -10.10 -5.13 18.07
C PRO A 124 -10.63 -6.13 17.07
N TYR A 125 -9.79 -6.52 16.11
CA TYR A 125 -10.15 -7.47 15.08
C TYR A 125 -9.01 -8.43 14.76
N LEU A 126 -9.38 -9.53 14.12
CA LEU A 126 -8.50 -10.58 13.64
C LEU A 126 -8.64 -10.70 12.14
N VAL A 127 -7.54 -10.97 11.46
CA VAL A 127 -7.52 -11.28 10.03
C VAL A 127 -7.08 -12.72 9.86
N ARG A 128 -7.96 -13.55 9.31
CA ARG A 128 -7.66 -14.94 8.98
C ARG A 128 -7.53 -15.10 7.49
N PHE A 129 -6.48 -15.77 7.04
CA PHE A 129 -6.34 -16.17 5.65
C PHE A 129 -6.02 -17.64 5.53
N THR A 130 -6.64 -18.30 4.54
CA THR A 130 -6.62 -19.75 4.35
C THR A 130 -6.25 -20.08 2.92
N ASN A 131 -5.29 -20.98 2.73
CA ASN A 131 -4.99 -21.53 1.41
C ASN A 131 -6.10 -22.52 0.99
N ARG A 132 -6.87 -22.14 -0.03
CA ARG A 132 -7.90 -22.98 -0.67
C ARG A 132 -7.40 -23.64 -1.96
N GLY A 133 -6.18 -23.34 -2.37
CA GLY A 133 -5.55 -23.97 -3.53
C GLY A 133 -5.07 -25.39 -3.24
N ALA A 134 -4.58 -26.04 -4.29
CA ALA A 134 -4.07 -27.42 -4.23
C ALA A 134 -2.56 -27.48 -3.92
N THR A 135 -1.86 -26.36 -3.97
CA THR A 135 -0.41 -26.28 -3.77
C THR A 135 -0.05 -25.32 -2.64
N PRO A 136 1.11 -25.47 -1.99
CA PRO A 136 1.61 -24.47 -1.05
C PRO A 136 1.75 -23.11 -1.75
N ILE A 137 1.42 -22.04 -1.03
CA ILE A 137 1.55 -20.66 -1.46
C ILE A 137 2.34 -19.85 -0.44
N TYR A 138 2.93 -18.77 -0.89
CA TYR A 138 3.55 -17.76 -0.02
C TYR A 138 2.68 -16.52 -0.01
N VAL A 139 2.46 -15.97 1.17
CA VAL A 139 1.57 -14.83 1.35
C VAL A 139 2.37 -13.65 1.92
N THR A 140 2.17 -12.48 1.37
CA THR A 140 2.60 -11.22 1.97
C THR A 140 1.40 -10.31 2.12
N LEU A 141 1.18 -9.80 3.32
CA LEU A 141 0.14 -8.83 3.62
C LEU A 141 0.75 -7.46 3.86
N LEU A 142 0.34 -6.50 3.06
CA LEU A 142 0.59 -5.09 3.29
C LEU A 142 -0.68 -4.42 3.82
N VAL A 143 -0.51 -3.62 4.87
CA VAL A 143 -1.52 -2.66 5.33
C VAL A 143 -1.21 -1.32 4.71
N MET A 144 -2.21 -0.74 4.08
CA MET A 144 -2.15 0.54 3.41
C MET A 144 -3.14 1.47 4.08
N SER A 145 -2.64 2.34 4.96
CA SER A 145 -3.44 3.14 5.87
C SER A 145 -3.91 4.46 5.25
N ALA A 146 -4.97 5.01 5.81
CA ALA A 146 -5.59 6.27 5.34
C ALA A 146 -4.64 7.48 5.39
N ASP A 147 -3.53 7.41 6.13
CA ASP A 147 -2.46 8.41 6.16
C ASP A 147 -1.37 8.20 5.08
N TRP A 148 -1.65 7.35 4.08
CA TRP A 148 -0.78 7.00 2.96
C TRP A 148 0.44 6.17 3.34
N GLN A 149 0.43 5.55 4.50
CA GLN A 149 1.48 4.63 4.90
C GLN A 149 1.25 3.25 4.31
N ILE A 150 2.35 2.56 3.98
CA ILE A 150 2.36 1.16 3.59
C ILE A 150 3.30 0.44 4.54
N ALA A 151 2.75 -0.47 5.30
CA ALA A 151 3.50 -1.32 6.21
C ALA A 151 3.27 -2.80 5.88
N ARG A 152 4.30 -3.63 6.06
CA ARG A 152 4.13 -5.07 5.97
C ARG A 152 3.63 -5.58 7.32
N LEU A 153 2.51 -6.29 7.31
CA LEU A 153 1.94 -6.93 8.48
C LEU A 153 2.31 -8.43 8.54
N TYR A 154 2.49 -9.06 7.36
CA TYR A 154 2.88 -10.47 7.28
C TYR A 154 3.78 -10.70 6.04
N PRO A 155 4.83 -11.54 6.13
CA PRO A 155 5.40 -12.07 7.37
C PRO A 155 6.03 -10.97 8.23
N GLU A 156 6.14 -11.20 9.54
CA GLU A 156 6.69 -10.21 10.48
C GLU A 156 8.19 -9.98 10.27
N LEU A 157 8.93 -11.05 10.01
CA LEU A 157 10.38 -11.00 9.81
C LEU A 157 10.73 -10.92 8.33
N ASP A 158 11.78 -10.17 8.01
CA ASP A 158 12.19 -9.90 6.62
C ASP A 158 12.64 -11.14 5.84
N ASN A 159 13.12 -12.17 6.52
CA ASN A 159 13.65 -13.37 5.88
C ASN A 159 12.83 -14.63 6.20
N ASP A 160 11.69 -14.51 6.84
CA ASP A 160 10.81 -15.62 7.15
C ASP A 160 9.59 -15.60 6.24
N PHE A 161 9.58 -16.46 5.23
CA PHE A 161 8.48 -16.63 4.30
C PHE A 161 7.97 -18.06 4.39
N PRO A 162 7.25 -18.44 5.46
CA PRO A 162 6.72 -19.79 5.58
C PRO A 162 5.67 -20.05 4.51
N PRO A 163 5.74 -21.21 3.82
CA PRO A 163 4.69 -21.61 2.91
C PRO A 163 3.40 -21.93 3.67
N LEU A 164 2.28 -21.47 3.16
CA LEU A 164 0.96 -21.85 3.64
C LEU A 164 0.50 -23.08 2.85
N ALA A 165 0.44 -24.23 3.51
CA ALA A 165 0.04 -25.48 2.86
C ALA A 165 -1.45 -25.49 2.48
N PRO A 166 -1.89 -26.33 1.53
CA PRO A 166 -3.30 -26.52 1.20
C PRO A 166 -4.16 -26.78 2.43
N GLY A 167 -5.24 -26.04 2.60
CA GLY A 167 -6.14 -26.12 3.74
C GLY A 167 -5.63 -25.47 5.03
N GLN A 168 -4.38 -25.06 5.10
CA GLN A 168 -3.83 -24.38 6.25
C GLN A 168 -4.36 -22.94 6.34
N SER A 169 -4.64 -22.52 7.57
CA SER A 169 -5.02 -21.14 7.90
C SER A 169 -3.96 -20.46 8.74
N HIS A 170 -3.86 -19.17 8.59
CA HIS A 170 -3.06 -18.29 9.40
C HIS A 170 -3.94 -17.20 10.00
N LEU A 171 -3.68 -16.80 11.24
CA LEU A 171 -4.44 -15.80 11.99
C LEU A 171 -3.52 -14.68 12.43
N LEU A 172 -3.94 -13.44 12.20
CA LEU A 172 -3.29 -12.23 12.69
C LEU A 172 -4.21 -11.49 13.67
N PRO A 173 -3.67 -10.84 14.71
CA PRO A 173 -2.26 -10.86 15.10
C PRO A 173 -1.81 -12.20 15.65
N PHE A 174 -0.48 -12.36 15.70
CA PHE A 174 0.14 -13.46 16.47
C PHE A 174 0.21 -13.04 17.93
N ASP A 175 0.12 -14.01 18.81
CA ASP A 175 0.23 -13.82 20.25
C ASP A 175 -0.84 -12.86 20.83
N ASP A 176 -0.52 -12.20 21.95
CA ASP A 176 -1.43 -11.30 22.67
C ASP A 176 -1.61 -9.91 22.03
N GLY A 177 -1.11 -9.71 20.80
CA GLY A 177 -1.29 -8.46 20.05
C GLY A 177 -2.74 -8.27 19.61
N ASN A 178 -3.14 -7.02 19.40
CA ASN A 178 -4.43 -6.68 18.82
C ASN A 178 -4.21 -5.81 17.57
N LEU A 179 -4.87 -6.17 16.46
CA LEU A 179 -5.10 -5.22 15.41
C LEU A 179 -6.26 -4.33 15.84
N MET A 180 -6.05 -3.02 15.78
CA MET A 180 -7.10 -2.04 16.10
C MET A 180 -7.17 -1.00 15.01
N THR A 181 -8.38 -0.50 14.78
CA THR A 181 -8.63 0.62 13.89
C THR A 181 -8.36 1.93 14.62
N GLU A 182 -7.63 2.83 13.96
CA GLU A 182 -7.43 4.19 14.41
C GLU A 182 -7.86 5.17 13.32
N LEU A 183 -8.62 6.20 13.69
CA LEU A 183 -8.98 7.25 12.75
C LEU A 183 -7.90 8.31 12.66
N PRO A 184 -7.58 8.82 11.47
CA PRO A 184 -6.78 10.03 11.34
C PRO A 184 -7.42 11.19 12.11
N TYR A 185 -6.60 12.03 12.73
CA TYR A 185 -6.99 13.09 13.70
C TYR A 185 -8.18 14.01 13.28
N VAL A 186 -8.51 14.07 12.01
CA VAL A 186 -9.57 14.96 11.49
C VAL A 186 -10.66 14.23 10.70
N ALA A 187 -10.69 12.90 10.74
CA ALA A 187 -11.64 12.11 9.98
C ALA A 187 -12.68 11.44 10.88
N ASN A 188 -13.94 11.45 10.45
CA ASN A 188 -15.00 10.66 11.07
C ASN A 188 -15.07 9.23 10.50
N GLU A 189 -14.47 9.02 9.35
CA GLU A 189 -14.37 7.74 8.66
C GLU A 189 -13.01 7.65 7.96
N ALA A 190 -12.42 6.46 7.94
CA ALA A 190 -11.20 6.16 7.23
C ALA A 190 -11.29 4.79 6.57
N THR A 191 -10.54 4.59 5.49
CA THR A 191 -10.44 3.30 4.81
C THR A 191 -8.99 2.87 4.76
N ASP A 192 -8.71 1.76 5.40
CA ASP A 192 -7.45 1.06 5.27
C ASP A 192 -7.63 -0.11 4.29
N PHE A 193 -6.57 -0.41 3.55
CA PHE A 193 -6.57 -1.52 2.60
C PHE A 193 -5.64 -2.62 3.10
N PHE A 194 -6.13 -3.84 3.08
CA PHE A 194 -5.32 -5.04 3.22
C PHE A 194 -5.00 -5.57 1.83
N LYS A 195 -3.76 -5.42 1.39
CA LYS A 195 -3.29 -5.91 0.10
C LYS A 195 -2.52 -7.20 0.29
N PHE A 196 -3.13 -8.32 -0.09
CA PHE A 196 -2.48 -9.62 -0.06
C PHE A 196 -1.79 -9.89 -1.39
N PHE A 197 -0.53 -10.25 -1.34
CA PHE A 197 0.22 -10.82 -2.45
C PHE A 197 0.35 -12.32 -2.20
N VAL A 198 -0.06 -13.10 -3.19
CA VAL A 198 0.01 -14.56 -3.16
C VAL A 198 0.97 -14.99 -4.26
N THR A 199 2.01 -15.73 -3.91
CA THR A 199 3.07 -16.14 -4.84
C THR A 199 3.33 -17.63 -4.75
N SER A 200 3.83 -18.22 -5.83
CA SER A 200 4.28 -19.62 -5.86
C SER A 200 5.68 -19.83 -5.29
N GLN A 201 6.44 -18.75 -5.10
CA GLN A 201 7.78 -18.74 -4.55
C GLN A 201 7.94 -17.62 -3.52
N PRO A 202 8.84 -17.74 -2.53
CA PRO A 202 9.14 -16.66 -1.60
C PRO A 202 9.53 -15.38 -2.36
N THR A 203 8.88 -14.25 -2.05
CA THR A 203 9.13 -12.98 -2.72
C THR A 203 9.15 -11.85 -1.70
N ASP A 204 10.16 -11.00 -1.77
CA ASP A 204 10.28 -9.83 -0.92
C ASP A 204 9.51 -8.64 -1.52
N PHE A 205 8.54 -8.15 -0.78
CA PHE A 205 7.71 -6.97 -1.11
C PHE A 205 8.13 -5.72 -0.30
N SER A 206 9.25 -5.75 0.41
CA SER A 206 9.72 -4.62 1.22
C SER A 206 9.92 -3.34 0.41
N VAL A 207 10.24 -3.46 -0.88
CA VAL A 207 10.37 -2.33 -1.81
C VAL A 207 9.09 -1.47 -1.92
N LEU A 208 7.93 -2.03 -1.64
CA LEU A 208 6.65 -1.31 -1.65
C LEU A 208 6.38 -0.56 -0.33
N THR A 209 7.07 -0.92 0.75
CA THR A 209 6.88 -0.29 2.06
C THR A 209 7.59 1.07 2.14
N GLN A 210 7.22 1.89 3.12
CA GLN A 210 7.87 3.18 3.32
C GLN A 210 9.33 3.08 3.77
N ALA A 211 9.71 1.99 4.42
CA ALA A 211 11.09 1.72 4.79
C ALA A 211 12.03 1.68 3.57
N ALA A 212 11.51 1.34 2.39
CA ALA A 212 12.25 1.28 1.14
C ALA A 212 12.68 2.64 0.55
N ARG A 213 12.34 3.76 1.15
CA ARG A 213 12.75 5.12 0.69
C ARG A 213 14.25 5.27 0.48
N ARG A 214 15.08 4.37 1.04
CA ARG A 214 16.54 4.33 0.91
C ARG A 214 17.05 3.12 0.12
N ALA A 215 16.15 2.29 -0.42
CA ALA A 215 16.58 1.13 -1.17
C ALA A 215 17.27 1.59 -2.47
N VAL A 216 18.54 1.22 -2.61
CA VAL A 216 19.29 1.44 -3.85
C VAL A 216 18.83 0.40 -4.85
N ALA A 217 18.54 0.84 -6.08
CA ALA A 217 18.20 -0.09 -7.15
C ALA A 217 19.27 -1.18 -7.28
N PRO A 218 18.90 -2.46 -7.37
CA PRO A 218 19.87 -3.53 -7.54
C PRO A 218 20.65 -3.32 -8.83
N ALA A 219 21.95 -3.58 -8.78
CA ALA A 219 22.89 -3.35 -9.88
C ALA A 219 22.57 -4.16 -11.15
N ASN A 220 21.68 -5.16 -11.07
CA ASN A 220 21.33 -6.02 -12.19
C ASN A 220 19.82 -6.37 -12.16
N LEU A 221 19.00 -5.46 -12.70
CA LEU A 221 17.55 -5.66 -12.83
C LEU A 221 17.20 -6.78 -13.84
N ASP A 222 18.07 -7.06 -14.80
CA ASP A 222 17.82 -8.06 -15.85
C ASP A 222 17.85 -9.49 -15.32
N SER A 223 18.53 -9.74 -14.21
CA SER A 223 18.56 -11.06 -13.56
C SER A 223 17.41 -11.31 -12.60
N GLN A 224 16.55 -10.31 -12.39
CA GLN A 224 15.42 -10.43 -11.48
C GLN A 224 14.19 -11.03 -12.17
N SER A 225 13.31 -11.62 -11.36
CA SER A 225 12.04 -12.13 -11.84
C SER A 225 11.16 -11.00 -12.41
N ALA A 226 10.19 -11.37 -13.24
CA ALA A 226 9.24 -10.40 -13.81
C ALA A 226 8.48 -9.65 -12.70
N LEU A 227 8.11 -10.36 -11.62
CA LEU A 227 7.47 -9.76 -10.46
C LEU A 227 8.39 -8.77 -9.74
N GLN A 228 9.64 -9.15 -9.46
CA GLN A 228 10.61 -8.26 -8.82
C GLN A 228 10.84 -6.98 -9.62
N ARG A 229 10.95 -7.08 -10.96
CA ARG A 229 11.04 -5.89 -11.82
C ARG A 229 9.80 -5.01 -11.72
N LEU A 230 8.59 -5.62 -11.72
CA LEU A 230 7.33 -4.89 -11.55
C LEU A 230 7.28 -4.16 -10.20
N LEU A 231 7.68 -4.82 -9.11
CA LEU A 231 7.71 -4.23 -7.77
C LEU A 231 8.67 -3.04 -7.71
N TRP A 232 9.85 -3.14 -8.32
CA TRP A 232 10.77 -2.03 -8.43
C TRP A 232 10.17 -0.87 -9.23
N GLN A 233 9.51 -1.16 -10.33
CA GLN A 233 8.82 -0.14 -11.13
C GLN A 233 7.70 0.54 -10.34
N ALA A 234 6.87 -0.22 -9.64
CA ALA A 234 5.80 0.32 -8.80
C ALA A 234 6.34 1.18 -7.64
N GLY A 235 7.47 0.78 -7.05
CA GLY A 235 8.12 1.52 -5.98
C GLY A 235 8.96 2.73 -6.45
N ALA A 236 9.31 2.83 -7.74
CA ALA A 236 10.28 3.80 -8.26
C ALA A 236 9.79 4.66 -9.43
N LEU A 237 8.61 4.39 -10.02
CA LEU A 237 8.12 5.11 -11.20
C LEU A 237 6.86 5.94 -10.90
N PRO A 238 6.57 6.97 -11.73
CA PRO A 238 5.32 7.72 -11.66
C PRO A 238 4.09 6.83 -11.76
N SER A 239 3.02 7.17 -11.06
CA SER A 239 1.82 6.35 -10.87
C SER A 239 1.13 5.86 -12.15
N ARG A 240 1.32 6.57 -13.28
CA ARG A 240 0.69 6.23 -14.57
C ARG A 240 1.47 5.26 -15.44
N THR A 241 2.68 4.86 -15.05
CA THR A 241 3.61 4.09 -15.90
C THR A 241 3.88 2.67 -15.41
N VAL A 242 3.16 2.17 -14.40
CA VAL A 242 3.34 0.78 -13.94
C VAL A 242 2.88 -0.18 -15.05
N PRO A 243 3.80 -0.87 -15.74
CA PRO A 243 3.41 -1.81 -16.79
C PRO A 243 2.81 -3.08 -16.17
N MET A 244 1.69 -3.51 -16.71
CA MET A 244 1.16 -4.85 -16.38
C MET A 244 2.07 -5.93 -17.00
N PRO A 245 2.34 -7.02 -16.29
CA PRO A 245 3.14 -8.11 -16.82
C PRO A 245 2.45 -8.72 -18.04
N SER A 246 3.14 -8.70 -19.18
CA SER A 246 2.57 -9.10 -20.49
C SER A 246 2.64 -10.60 -20.79
N ARG A 247 3.39 -11.40 -20.00
CA ARG A 247 3.54 -12.85 -20.19
C ARG A 247 3.80 -13.58 -18.88
N ARG A 248 3.16 -14.75 -18.71
CA ARG A 248 3.44 -15.73 -17.65
C ARG A 248 4.86 -16.27 -17.77
N GLN A 249 5.60 -16.22 -16.66
CA GLN A 249 6.72 -17.13 -16.44
C GLN A 249 6.26 -18.15 -15.38
N PRO A 250 6.29 -19.46 -15.66
CA PRO A 250 5.75 -20.49 -14.75
C PRO A 250 6.40 -20.50 -13.35
N ALA A 251 7.63 -19.97 -13.23
CA ALA A 251 8.35 -19.93 -11.97
C ALA A 251 7.94 -18.79 -11.04
N ASP A 252 7.21 -17.78 -11.56
CA ASP A 252 6.90 -16.54 -10.84
C ASP A 252 5.40 -16.21 -10.86
N ASP A 253 4.56 -17.23 -10.69
CA ASP A 253 3.12 -16.98 -10.67
C ASP A 253 2.72 -16.29 -9.37
N TRP A 254 1.88 -15.26 -9.49
CA TRP A 254 1.43 -14.42 -8.39
C TRP A 254 0.08 -13.80 -8.67
N THR A 255 -0.65 -13.48 -7.63
CA THR A 255 -1.92 -12.72 -7.70
C THR A 255 -2.05 -11.80 -6.49
N THR A 256 -3.07 -10.96 -6.52
CA THR A 256 -3.48 -10.11 -5.39
C THR A 256 -4.93 -10.36 -5.01
N VAL A 257 -5.23 -10.15 -3.74
CA VAL A 257 -6.57 -10.18 -3.15
C VAL A 257 -6.78 -8.95 -2.31
#